data_65947ae5dc9a53458e335370772f89a4
#
_entry.id   65947ae5dc9a53458e335370772f89a4
#
_cell.length_a   1.000
_cell.length_b   1.000
_cell.length_c   1.000
_cell.angle_alpha   90.00
_cell.angle_beta   90.00
_cell.angle_gamma   90.00
#
_symmetry.space_group_name_H-M   'P 1'
#
loop_
_entity.id
_entity.type
_entity.pdbx_description
1 polymer ?
#
loop_
_entity_poly.entity_id
_entity_poly.type
_entity_poly.pdbx_seq_one_letter_code
_entity_poly.pdbx_strand_id
1 'polypeptide(L)'
;MVNVVLPRNQWVDLYDETGITVGSQINSVNLTANDVRLAATANEPTVTDDHVILAFRAGVAQNDTGDPGAWALCVGGGAIDVEEA
;
A
#
# COMPACT_ATOMS: atom_id res chain seq x y z
N MET A 1 -3.64 6.59 -12.78
CA MET A 1 -2.91 5.70 -11.87
C MET A 1 -1.50 6.20 -11.68
N VAL A 2 -0.99 6.08 -10.49
CA VAL A 2 0.39 6.43 -10.18
C VAL A 2 1.16 5.14 -9.90
N ASN A 3 2.28 4.97 -10.59
CA ASN A 3 3.17 3.83 -10.34
C ASN A 3 4.03 4.14 -9.12
N VAL A 4 3.96 3.28 -8.11
CA VAL A 4 4.73 3.43 -6.89
C VAL A 4 5.72 2.28 -6.79
N VAL A 5 7.02 2.62 -6.76
CA VAL A 5 8.07 1.63 -6.58
C VAL A 5 8.16 1.26 -5.11
N LEU A 6 8.15 -0.04 -4.82
CA LEU A 6 8.28 -0.57 -3.47
C LEU A 6 9.69 -1.10 -3.29
N PRO A 7 10.56 -0.38 -2.57
CA PRO A 7 11.89 -0.90 -2.25
C PRO A 7 11.77 -2.19 -1.44
N ARG A 8 12.78 -3.02 -1.53
CA ARG A 8 12.79 -4.31 -0.85
C ARG A 8 12.63 -4.14 0.65
N ASN A 9 11.61 -4.76 1.21
CA ASN A 9 11.36 -4.86 2.65
C ASN A 9 11.25 -3.51 3.36
N GLN A 10 10.65 -2.51 2.68
CA GLN A 10 10.41 -1.19 3.25
C GLN A 10 8.95 -0.79 3.11
N TRP A 11 8.39 -0.22 4.16
CA TRP A 11 7.06 0.37 4.10
C TRP A 11 7.10 1.68 3.31
N VAL A 12 6.13 1.86 2.43
CA VAL A 12 5.99 3.06 1.60
C VAL A 12 4.64 3.68 1.86
N ASP A 13 4.62 4.98 2.15
CA ASP A 13 3.39 5.75 2.35
C ASP A 13 2.76 6.06 0.99
N LEU A 14 1.65 5.41 0.69
CA LEU A 14 1.00 5.55 -0.61
C LEU A 14 0.38 6.93 -0.80
N TYR A 15 -0.15 7.53 0.25
CA TYR A 15 -0.69 8.89 0.13
C TYR A 15 0.40 9.91 -0.16
N ASP A 16 1.55 9.77 0.51
CA ASP A 16 2.68 10.68 0.28
C ASP A 16 3.23 10.52 -1.14
N GLU A 17 3.43 9.29 -1.59
CA GLU A 17 4.02 9.02 -2.90
C GLU A 17 3.10 9.41 -4.06
N THR A 18 1.79 9.33 -3.87
CA THR A 18 0.82 9.61 -4.93
C THR A 18 0.30 11.04 -4.89
N GLY A 19 0.39 11.72 -3.75
CA GLY A 19 -0.23 13.02 -3.55
C GLY A 19 -1.73 12.96 -3.33
N ILE A 20 -2.32 11.78 -3.21
CA ILE A 20 -3.74 11.62 -2.92
C ILE A 20 -4.00 12.05 -1.47
N THR A 21 -5.10 12.73 -1.24
CA THR A 21 -5.46 13.20 0.10
C THR A 21 -5.69 12.04 1.06
N VAL A 22 -5.06 12.10 2.23
CA VAL A 22 -5.26 11.10 3.28
C VAL A 22 -6.74 11.00 3.63
N GLY A 23 -7.23 9.78 3.75
CA GLY A 23 -8.64 9.51 4.00
C GLY A 23 -9.43 9.17 2.76
N SER A 24 -8.89 9.42 1.57
CA SER A 24 -9.53 9.01 0.33
C SER A 24 -9.39 7.50 0.16
N GLN A 25 -10.44 6.87 -0.37
CA GLN A 25 -10.36 5.47 -0.75
C GLN A 25 -9.48 5.34 -2.00
N ILE A 26 -8.53 4.41 -1.97
CA ILE A 26 -7.64 4.17 -3.10
C ILE A 26 -7.68 2.71 -3.53
N ASN A 27 -7.46 2.49 -4.80
CA ASN A 27 -7.28 1.17 -5.39
C ASN A 27 -5.79 0.95 -5.66
N SER A 28 -5.29 -0.21 -5.29
CA SER A 28 -3.89 -0.58 -5.50
C SER A 28 -3.83 -1.87 -6.30
N VAL A 29 -3.09 -1.86 -7.40
CA VAL A 29 -2.91 -3.02 -8.28
C VAL A 29 -1.47 -3.51 -8.16
N ASN A 30 -1.30 -4.77 -7.77
CA ASN A 30 0.02 -5.36 -7.65
C ASN A 30 0.58 -5.73 -9.02
N LEU A 31 1.70 -5.12 -9.37
CA LEU A 31 2.39 -5.38 -10.64
C LEU A 31 3.56 -6.34 -10.49
N THR A 32 3.76 -6.89 -9.30
CA THR A 32 4.89 -7.78 -9.02
C THR A 32 4.44 -9.23 -8.99
N ALA A 33 5.40 -10.15 -9.01
CA ALA A 33 5.14 -11.57 -8.79
C ALA A 33 5.08 -11.93 -7.31
N ASN A 34 5.33 -10.96 -6.42
CA ASN A 34 5.40 -11.17 -4.97
C ASN A 34 4.14 -10.61 -4.30
N ASP A 35 3.86 -11.11 -3.10
CA ASP A 35 2.78 -10.56 -2.30
C ASP A 35 3.15 -9.16 -1.81
N VAL A 36 2.16 -8.28 -1.79
CA VAL A 36 2.29 -6.94 -1.21
C VAL A 36 1.39 -6.88 0.02
N ARG A 37 1.94 -6.39 1.12
CA ARG A 37 1.20 -6.19 2.37
C ARG A 37 0.73 -4.77 2.47
N LEU A 38 -0.50 -4.59 2.92
CA LEU A 38 -1.08 -3.27 3.11
C LEU A 38 -1.42 -3.03 4.57
N ALA A 39 -1.24 -1.81 5.01
CA ALA A 39 -1.63 -1.38 6.36
C ALA A 39 -2.27 0.00 6.28
N ALA A 40 -3.21 0.27 7.18
CA ALA A 40 -4.02 1.49 7.19
C ALA A 40 -3.81 2.30 8.46
N THR A 41 -2.57 2.48 8.87
CA THR A 41 -2.23 3.21 10.08
C THR A 41 -1.70 4.59 9.76
N ALA A 42 -1.83 5.54 10.71
CA ALA A 42 -1.34 6.90 10.52
C ALA A 42 0.18 6.97 10.44
N ASN A 43 0.86 6.13 11.19
CA ASN A 43 2.31 6.09 11.25
C ASN A 43 2.83 4.84 10.55
N GLU A 44 4.10 4.87 10.17
CA GLU A 44 4.72 3.72 9.51
C GLU A 44 4.59 2.48 10.40
N PRO A 45 4.05 1.37 9.86
CA PRO A 45 3.94 0.14 10.62
C PRO A 45 5.31 -0.45 10.93
N THR A 46 5.39 -1.22 12.00
CA THR A 46 6.56 -2.08 12.22
C THR A 46 6.29 -3.46 11.60
N VAL A 47 7.35 -4.19 11.32
CA VAL A 47 7.22 -5.52 10.71
C VAL A 47 6.43 -6.48 11.60
N THR A 48 6.45 -6.23 12.90
CA THR A 48 5.78 -7.08 13.88
C THR A 48 4.35 -6.65 14.20
N ASP A 49 3.89 -5.55 13.64
CA ASP A 49 2.53 -5.08 13.90
C ASP A 49 1.53 -6.00 13.23
N ASP A 50 0.52 -6.35 13.97
CA ASP A 50 -0.52 -7.29 13.53
C ASP A 50 -1.65 -6.62 12.74
N HIS A 51 -1.60 -5.34 12.57
CA HIS A 51 -2.59 -4.61 11.80
C HIS A 51 -2.37 -4.72 10.30
N VAL A 52 -1.37 -5.44 9.87
CA VAL A 52 -1.20 -5.73 8.45
C VAL A 52 -2.39 -6.53 7.98
N ILE A 53 -3.06 -5.99 7.00
CA ILE A 53 -4.40 -6.41 6.72
C ILE A 53 -4.46 -7.34 5.55
N LEU A 54 -3.64 -7.10 4.54
CA LEU A 54 -3.83 -7.79 3.30
C LEU A 54 -2.49 -8.07 2.64
N ALA A 55 -2.29 -9.34 2.29
CA ALA A 55 -1.25 -9.74 1.37
C ALA A 55 -1.93 -10.13 0.07
N PHE A 56 -1.53 -9.54 -1.04
CA PHE A 56 -2.12 -9.87 -2.32
C PHE A 56 -1.04 -10.01 -3.39
N ARG A 57 -1.23 -10.97 -4.27
CA ARG A 57 -0.27 -11.27 -5.33
C ARG A 57 -0.76 -10.76 -6.68
N ALA A 58 -2.06 -10.77 -6.89
CA ALA A 58 -2.69 -10.33 -8.13
C ALA A 58 -4.03 -9.71 -7.81
N GLY A 59 -4.53 -8.86 -8.72
CA GLY A 59 -5.82 -8.20 -8.56
C GLY A 59 -5.69 -6.85 -7.90
N VAL A 60 -6.80 -6.38 -7.37
CA VAL A 60 -6.93 -5.03 -6.81
C VAL A 60 -7.20 -5.12 -5.32
N ALA A 61 -6.45 -4.35 -4.55
CA ALA A 61 -6.74 -4.15 -3.13
C ALA A 61 -7.26 -2.73 -2.92
N GLN A 62 -8.18 -2.57 -1.99
CA GLN A 62 -8.82 -1.28 -1.72
C GLN A 62 -8.84 -1.04 -0.22
N ASN A 63 -8.48 0.18 0.19
CA ASN A 63 -8.61 0.57 1.59
C ASN A 63 -10.00 1.14 1.86
N ASP A 64 -10.27 1.48 3.10
CA ASP A 64 -11.54 2.08 3.50
C ASP A 64 -11.45 3.61 3.46
N THR A 65 -12.56 4.24 3.08
CA THR A 65 -12.68 5.70 3.18
C THR A 65 -12.52 6.14 4.63
N GLY A 66 -11.69 7.13 4.87
CA GLY A 66 -11.43 7.64 6.20
C GLY A 66 -10.25 7.00 6.91
N ASP A 67 -9.57 6.04 6.28
CA ASP A 67 -8.39 5.44 6.87
C ASP A 67 -7.30 6.50 7.12
N PRO A 68 -6.63 6.46 8.28
CA PRO A 68 -5.67 7.49 8.65
C PRO A 68 -4.35 7.40 7.87
N GLY A 69 -4.14 6.34 7.13
CA GLY A 69 -2.95 6.15 6.31
C GLY A 69 -3.11 4.96 5.40
N ALA A 70 -2.19 4.82 4.47
CA ALA A 70 -2.11 3.66 3.59
C ALA A 70 -0.65 3.37 3.28
N TRP A 71 -0.20 2.22 3.71
CA TRP A 71 1.20 1.80 3.59
C TRP A 71 1.29 0.49 2.85
N ALA A 72 2.33 0.33 2.06
CA ALA A 72 2.58 -0.91 1.34
C ALA A 72 3.99 -1.40 1.58
N LEU A 73 4.14 -2.70 1.68
CA LEU A 73 5.42 -3.37 1.87
C LEU A 73 5.51 -4.57 0.93
N CYS A 74 6.60 -4.66 0.19
CA CYS A 74 6.92 -5.84 -0.58
C CYS A 74 8.29 -6.35 -0.16
N VAL A 75 8.35 -7.52 0.47
CA VAL A 75 9.61 -8.07 1.01
C VAL A 75 10.65 -8.25 -0.08
N GLY A 76 10.23 -8.72 -1.25
CA GLY A 76 11.13 -8.93 -2.39
C GLY A 76 11.33 -7.69 -3.26
N GLY A 77 10.64 -6.60 -2.95
CA GLY A 77 10.64 -5.42 -3.80
C GLY A 77 9.72 -5.57 -5.01
N GLY A 78 9.25 -4.48 -5.54
CA GLY A 78 8.36 -4.49 -6.69
C GLY A 78 7.75 -3.13 -6.97
N ALA A 79 6.55 -3.14 -7.55
CA ALA A 79 5.82 -1.92 -7.84
C ALA A 79 4.32 -2.19 -7.82
N ILE A 80 3.57 -1.15 -7.51
CA ILE A 80 2.10 -1.18 -7.57
C ILE A 80 1.61 0.08 -8.29
N ASP A 81 0.45 -0.04 -8.92
CA ASP A 81 -0.26 1.13 -9.43
C ASP A 81 -1.35 1.52 -8.43
N VAL A 82 -1.45 2.81 -8.14
CA VAL A 82 -2.40 3.34 -7.16
C VAL A 82 -3.23 4.43 -7.81
N GLU A 83 -4.54 4.39 -7.58
CA GLU A 83 -5.44 5.45 -8.03
C GLU A 83 -6.50 5.72 -6.98
N GLU A 84 -7.05 6.91 -6.99
CA GLU A 84 -8.18 7.24 -6.14
C GLU A 84 -9.42 6.50 -6.66
N ALA A 85 -10.13 5.89 -5.73
CA ALA A 85 -11.32 5.12 -6.07
C ALA A 85 -12.50 6.01 -6.45
#